data_325dd8539fd7d8def431c5994b680659
#
_entry.id   325dd8539fd7d8def431c5994b680659
#
_cell.length_a   1.000
_cell.length_b   1.000
_cell.length_c   1.000
_cell.angle_alpha   90.00
_cell.angle_beta   90.00
_cell.angle_gamma   90.00
#
_symmetry.space_group_name_H-M   'P 1'
#
loop_
_entity.id
_entity.type
_entity.pdbx_description
1 polymer ?
#
loop_
_entity_poly.entity_id
_entity_poly.type
_entity_poly.pdbx_seq_one_letter_code
_entity_poly.pdbx_strand_id
1 'polypeptide(L)'
;MKALTLASSPSWWIKGRRKVRASLALQTLLLLFMLLAMFGPLLNLLIWTVAESWYFPHSLPSQWGLKYWYQVFNPYSDVSGSLLTSVLIALLSVGVCLLISVPAGYALSRRKMPLRVLFMLLFLIPQAFPNLTVYMNVARLFYQWGLNGSIAGVVLVHSVHGLMYSVWI
;
A
#
# COMPACT_ATOMS: atom_id res chain seq x y z
N MET A 1 -17.98 -65.62 -31.90
CA MET A 1 -18.25 -64.18 -31.85
C MET A 1 -18.25 -63.74 -30.39
N LYS A 2 -17.12 -63.16 -29.92
CA LYS A 2 -17.04 -62.59 -28.57
C LYS A 2 -17.44 -61.09 -28.65
N ALA A 3 -18.54 -60.73 -28.03
CA ALA A 3 -18.97 -59.34 -27.90
C ALA A 3 -17.97 -58.60 -26.97
N LEU A 4 -17.32 -57.55 -27.50
CA LEU A 4 -16.52 -56.59 -26.75
C LEU A 4 -17.45 -55.77 -25.89
N THR A 5 -17.55 -56.07 -24.62
CA THR A 5 -18.20 -55.23 -23.62
C THR A 5 -17.38 -53.93 -23.48
N LEU A 6 -17.89 -52.85 -24.01
CA LEU A 6 -17.39 -51.50 -23.78
C LEU A 6 -17.40 -51.24 -22.28
N ALA A 7 -16.22 -51.19 -21.66
CA ALA A 7 -16.05 -50.86 -20.26
C ALA A 7 -16.51 -49.41 -20.03
N SER A 8 -17.65 -49.30 -19.40
CA SER A 8 -18.14 -47.98 -18.92
C SER A 8 -17.13 -47.36 -17.95
N SER A 9 -16.67 -46.16 -18.25
CA SER A 9 -15.72 -45.46 -17.39
C SER A 9 -16.26 -45.34 -15.96
N PRO A 10 -15.44 -45.64 -14.93
CA PRO A 10 -15.93 -45.68 -13.55
C PRO A 10 -16.47 -44.33 -13.08
N SER A 11 -17.63 -44.32 -12.50
CA SER A 11 -18.34 -43.11 -12.06
C SER A 11 -17.58 -42.21 -11.07
N TRP A 12 -16.56 -42.77 -10.39
CA TRP A 12 -15.69 -42.00 -9.48
C TRP A 12 -14.76 -41.01 -10.21
N TRP A 13 -14.37 -41.29 -11.45
CA TRP A 13 -13.59 -40.38 -12.29
C TRP A 13 -14.38 -39.12 -12.64
N ILE A 14 -15.66 -39.25 -12.89
CA ILE A 14 -16.54 -38.13 -13.25
C ILE A 14 -16.80 -37.24 -12.01
N LYS A 15 -16.97 -37.86 -10.85
CA LYS A 15 -17.15 -37.14 -9.56
C LYS A 15 -15.89 -36.37 -9.14
N GLY A 16 -14.69 -36.95 -9.34
CA GLY A 16 -13.42 -36.29 -9.05
C GLY A 16 -13.20 -35.04 -9.92
N ARG A 17 -13.42 -35.16 -11.22
CA ARG A 17 -13.30 -34.03 -12.19
C ARG A 17 -14.28 -32.89 -11.89
N ARG A 18 -15.50 -33.18 -11.45
CA ARG A 18 -16.48 -32.15 -11.06
C ARG A 18 -16.03 -31.40 -9.81
N LYS A 19 -15.52 -32.08 -8.78
CA LYS A 19 -15.01 -31.42 -7.57
C LYS A 19 -13.80 -30.50 -7.87
N VAL A 20 -12.86 -30.96 -8.69
CA VAL A 20 -11.69 -30.16 -9.10
C VAL A 20 -12.12 -28.95 -9.91
N ARG A 21 -13.05 -29.09 -10.87
CA ARG A 21 -13.58 -27.96 -11.66
C ARG A 21 -14.32 -26.96 -10.80
N ALA A 22 -15.15 -27.41 -9.84
CA ALA A 22 -15.84 -26.52 -8.90
C ALA A 22 -14.88 -25.77 -7.98
N SER A 23 -13.82 -26.43 -7.51
CA SER A 23 -12.75 -25.81 -6.71
C SER A 23 -11.99 -24.76 -7.54
N LEU A 24 -11.63 -25.08 -8.77
CA LEU A 24 -10.97 -24.12 -9.68
C LEU A 24 -11.88 -22.93 -9.99
N ALA A 25 -13.16 -23.15 -10.28
CA ALA A 25 -14.11 -22.08 -10.53
C ALA A 25 -14.26 -21.14 -9.31
N LEU A 26 -14.36 -21.71 -8.11
CA LEU A 26 -14.42 -20.94 -6.88
C LEU A 26 -13.13 -20.13 -6.64
N GLN A 27 -11.96 -20.73 -6.85
CA GLN A 27 -10.67 -20.04 -6.73
C GLN A 27 -10.55 -18.90 -7.74
N THR A 28 -10.96 -19.13 -9.00
CA THR A 28 -10.95 -18.08 -10.03
C THR A 28 -11.90 -16.95 -9.69
N LEU A 29 -13.08 -17.26 -9.17
CA LEU A 29 -14.06 -16.26 -8.75
C LEU A 29 -13.55 -15.44 -7.57
N LEU A 30 -12.92 -16.07 -6.58
CA LEU A 30 -12.27 -15.39 -5.45
C LEU A 30 -11.12 -14.50 -5.90
N LEU A 31 -10.28 -14.98 -6.83
CA LEU A 31 -9.20 -14.17 -7.41
C LEU A 31 -9.74 -12.96 -8.16
N LEU A 32 -10.76 -13.14 -9.00
CA LEU A 32 -11.41 -12.03 -9.70
C LEU A 32 -12.02 -11.02 -8.74
N PHE A 33 -12.69 -11.50 -7.70
CA PHE A 33 -13.24 -10.64 -6.66
C PHE A 33 -12.14 -9.85 -5.92
N MET A 34 -11.04 -10.50 -5.53
CA MET A 34 -9.89 -9.83 -4.91
C MET A 34 -9.26 -8.79 -5.85
N LEU A 35 -9.07 -9.14 -7.13
CA LEU A 35 -8.56 -8.20 -8.12
C LEU A 35 -9.49 -7.00 -8.29
N LEU A 36 -10.80 -7.23 -8.40
CA LEU A 36 -11.78 -6.15 -8.51
C LEU A 36 -11.82 -5.29 -7.24
N ALA A 37 -11.77 -5.89 -6.07
CA ALA A 37 -11.73 -5.15 -4.80
C ALA A 37 -10.46 -4.31 -4.64
N MET A 38 -9.31 -4.81 -5.12
CA MET A 38 -8.04 -4.11 -5.05
C MET A 38 -7.90 -3.03 -6.13
N PHE A 39 -8.23 -3.37 -7.38
CA PHE A 39 -8.04 -2.47 -8.52
C PHE A 39 -9.25 -1.59 -8.81
N GLY A 40 -10.46 -1.94 -8.34
CA GLY A 40 -11.68 -1.14 -8.53
C GLY A 40 -11.53 0.31 -8.08
N PRO A 41 -11.07 0.58 -6.84
CA PRO A 41 -10.80 1.96 -6.40
C PRO A 41 -9.76 2.68 -7.25
N LEU A 42 -8.71 1.97 -7.71
CA LEU A 42 -7.68 2.54 -8.58
C LEU A 42 -8.24 2.88 -9.97
N LEU A 43 -9.07 2.01 -10.53
CA LEU A 43 -9.78 2.29 -11.79
C LEU A 43 -10.69 3.50 -11.66
N ASN A 44 -11.38 3.64 -10.53
CA ASN A 44 -12.18 4.84 -10.26
C ASN A 44 -11.32 6.11 -10.24
N LEU A 45 -10.16 6.09 -9.61
CA LEU A 45 -9.21 7.21 -9.65
C LEU A 45 -8.76 7.52 -11.08
N LEU A 46 -8.46 6.48 -11.90
CA LEU A 46 -8.11 6.68 -13.31
C LEU A 46 -9.25 7.33 -14.10
N ILE A 47 -10.50 6.94 -13.86
CA ILE A 47 -11.67 7.60 -14.49
C ILE A 47 -11.73 9.07 -14.08
N TRP A 48 -11.47 9.39 -12.81
CA TRP A 48 -11.45 10.78 -12.33
C TRP A 48 -10.39 11.64 -13.03
N THR A 49 -9.30 11.07 -13.50
CA THR A 49 -8.25 11.85 -14.21
C THR A 49 -8.73 12.43 -15.55
N VAL A 50 -9.75 11.84 -16.15
CA VAL A 50 -10.32 12.25 -17.43
C VAL A 50 -11.78 12.73 -17.31
N ALA A 51 -12.30 12.84 -16.10
CA ALA A 51 -13.64 13.33 -15.83
C ALA A 51 -13.61 14.83 -15.53
N GLU A 52 -14.23 15.66 -16.36
CA GLU A 52 -14.34 17.11 -16.12
C GLU A 52 -15.51 17.46 -15.20
N SER A 53 -16.60 16.70 -15.29
CA SER A 53 -17.74 16.85 -14.39
C SER A 53 -18.34 15.49 -14.06
N TRP A 54 -18.38 15.16 -12.78
CA TRP A 54 -18.98 13.94 -12.27
C TRP A 54 -19.66 14.20 -10.93
N TYR A 55 -20.99 14.27 -10.98
CA TYR A 55 -21.80 14.54 -9.81
C TYR A 55 -22.88 13.48 -9.61
N PHE A 56 -23.19 13.20 -8.35
CA PHE A 56 -24.35 12.36 -8.02
C PHE A 56 -25.63 12.92 -8.66
N PRO A 57 -26.53 12.08 -9.22
CA PRO A 57 -26.59 10.62 -9.12
C PRO A 57 -25.96 9.82 -10.28
N HIS A 58 -25.11 10.42 -11.09
CA HIS A 58 -24.55 9.75 -12.27
C HIS A 58 -23.49 8.73 -11.90
N SER A 59 -23.61 7.50 -12.43
CA SER A 59 -22.64 6.42 -12.23
C SER A 59 -21.37 6.59 -13.07
N LEU A 60 -21.41 7.43 -14.11
CA LEU A 60 -20.30 7.75 -15.01
C LEU A 60 -20.18 9.28 -15.15
N PRO A 61 -18.99 9.78 -15.52
CA PRO A 61 -18.80 11.20 -15.79
C PRO A 61 -19.77 11.72 -16.84
N SER A 62 -20.34 12.89 -16.59
CA SER A 62 -21.22 13.57 -17.55
C SER A 62 -20.43 14.28 -18.65
N GLN A 63 -19.19 14.68 -18.36
CA GLN A 63 -18.28 15.28 -19.34
C GLN A 63 -16.88 14.69 -19.18
N TRP A 64 -16.30 14.31 -20.32
CA TRP A 64 -14.95 13.75 -20.40
C TRP A 64 -14.01 14.78 -21.00
N GLY A 65 -12.82 14.92 -20.44
CA GLY A 65 -11.82 15.83 -20.98
C GLY A 65 -10.53 15.85 -20.14
N LEU A 66 -9.60 16.70 -20.55
CA LEU A 66 -8.26 16.81 -19.97
C LEU A 66 -8.02 18.15 -19.25
N LYS A 67 -9.09 18.86 -18.89
CA LYS A 67 -9.03 20.19 -18.26
C LYS A 67 -8.10 20.23 -17.04
N TYR A 68 -8.21 19.21 -16.16
CA TYR A 68 -7.39 19.14 -14.96
C TYR A 68 -5.93 18.83 -15.26
N TRP A 69 -5.63 18.08 -16.32
CA TRP A 69 -4.27 17.86 -16.79
C TRP A 69 -3.63 19.15 -17.31
N TYR A 70 -4.36 19.98 -18.04
CA TYR A 70 -3.89 21.31 -18.44
C TYR A 70 -3.61 22.21 -17.23
N GLN A 71 -4.41 22.10 -16.17
CA GLN A 71 -4.14 22.83 -14.93
C GLN A 71 -2.88 22.35 -14.23
N VAL A 72 -2.63 21.02 -14.18
CA VAL A 72 -1.42 20.43 -13.59
C VAL A 72 -0.15 20.91 -14.29
N PHE A 73 -0.17 20.97 -15.62
CA PHE A 73 0.97 21.40 -16.43
C PHE A 73 1.02 22.90 -16.70
N ASN A 74 0.12 23.67 -16.11
CA ASN A 74 0.14 25.12 -16.24
C ASN A 74 1.39 25.69 -15.54
N PRO A 75 2.15 26.62 -16.16
CA PRO A 75 3.30 27.27 -15.53
C PRO A 75 3.01 27.98 -14.21
N TYR A 76 1.76 28.38 -14.01
CA TYR A 76 1.30 29.03 -12.75
C TYR A 76 0.92 28.02 -11.65
N SER A 77 0.89 26.73 -11.95
CA SER A 77 0.65 25.69 -10.94
C SER A 77 1.97 25.27 -10.29
N ASP A 78 2.02 25.23 -8.97
CA ASP A 78 3.22 24.75 -8.23
C ASP A 78 3.26 23.23 -8.10
N VAL A 79 2.64 22.50 -9.03
CA VAL A 79 2.57 21.04 -8.98
C VAL A 79 3.94 20.40 -9.20
N SER A 80 4.72 20.93 -10.13
CA SER A 80 6.08 20.42 -10.41
C SER A 80 7.02 20.62 -9.22
N GLY A 81 6.98 21.79 -8.57
CA GLY A 81 7.74 22.08 -7.36
C GLY A 81 7.33 21.16 -6.20
N SER A 82 6.04 20.97 -6.01
CA SER A 82 5.50 20.06 -4.99
C SER A 82 5.91 18.60 -5.22
N LEU A 83 5.92 18.14 -6.48
CA LEU A 83 6.38 16.79 -6.82
C LEU A 83 7.87 16.60 -6.54
N LEU A 84 8.72 17.57 -6.95
CA LEU A 84 10.15 17.53 -6.66
C LEU A 84 10.42 17.51 -5.16
N THR A 85 9.74 18.36 -4.39
CA THR A 85 9.83 18.40 -2.94
C THR A 85 9.42 17.06 -2.31
N SER A 86 8.34 16.46 -2.81
CA SER A 86 7.87 15.14 -2.33
C SER A 86 8.89 14.04 -2.60
N VAL A 87 9.49 14.02 -3.80
CA VAL A 87 10.55 13.07 -4.14
C VAL A 87 11.79 13.28 -3.26
N LEU A 88 12.20 14.52 -3.02
CA LEU A 88 13.31 14.85 -2.15
C LEU A 88 13.06 14.35 -0.72
N ILE A 89 11.89 14.65 -0.16
CA ILE A 89 11.50 14.19 1.18
C ILE A 89 11.49 12.67 1.24
N ALA A 90 10.96 12.00 0.23
CA ALA A 90 10.93 10.54 0.18
C ALA A 90 12.37 9.95 0.18
N LEU A 91 13.26 10.48 -0.65
CA LEU A 91 14.66 10.02 -0.72
C LEU A 91 15.39 10.26 0.61
N LEU A 92 15.23 11.43 1.21
CA LEU A 92 15.85 11.74 2.52
C LEU A 92 15.30 10.83 3.61
N SER A 93 13.99 10.60 3.64
CA SER A 93 13.37 9.71 4.63
C SER A 93 13.83 8.27 4.49
N VAL A 94 13.91 7.75 3.26
CA VAL A 94 14.47 6.42 2.98
C VAL A 94 15.94 6.35 3.39
N GLY A 95 16.74 7.37 3.08
CA GLY A 95 18.15 7.43 3.49
C GLY A 95 18.32 7.34 5.00
N VAL A 96 17.56 8.12 5.77
CA VAL A 96 17.57 8.08 7.23
C VAL A 96 17.09 6.72 7.74
N CYS A 97 16.02 6.18 7.18
CA CYS A 97 15.53 4.84 7.56
C CYS A 97 16.59 3.77 7.34
N LEU A 98 17.26 3.74 6.20
CA LEU A 98 18.29 2.74 5.89
C LEU A 98 19.52 2.88 6.81
N LEU A 99 19.96 4.11 7.07
CA LEU A 99 21.10 4.36 7.99
C LEU A 99 20.85 3.79 9.38
N ILE A 100 19.61 3.78 9.85
CA ILE A 100 19.27 3.29 11.19
C ILE A 100 18.84 1.81 11.13
N SER A 101 17.98 1.44 10.16
CA SER A 101 17.39 0.09 10.12
C SER A 101 18.41 -0.99 9.78
N VAL A 102 19.36 -0.72 8.89
CA VAL A 102 20.35 -1.73 8.48
C VAL A 102 21.22 -2.16 9.67
N PRO A 103 21.89 -1.26 10.44
CA PRO A 103 22.66 -1.69 11.61
C PRO A 103 21.77 -2.25 12.72
N ALA A 104 20.57 -1.70 12.92
CA ALA A 104 19.61 -2.21 13.91
C ALA A 104 19.15 -3.63 13.57
N GLY A 105 18.72 -3.87 12.33
CA GLY A 105 18.30 -5.19 11.86
C GLY A 105 19.45 -6.20 11.93
N TYR A 106 20.65 -5.81 11.53
CA TYR A 106 21.84 -6.65 11.66
C TYR A 106 22.13 -7.02 13.12
N ALA A 107 22.08 -6.06 14.05
CA ALA A 107 22.26 -6.32 15.47
C ALA A 107 21.18 -7.24 16.03
N LEU A 108 19.91 -7.00 15.68
CA LEU A 108 18.75 -7.79 16.12
C LEU A 108 18.74 -9.20 15.54
N SER A 109 19.36 -9.45 14.39
CA SER A 109 19.44 -10.78 13.78
C SER A 109 20.39 -11.71 14.53
N ARG A 110 21.33 -11.20 15.33
CA ARG A 110 22.27 -12.00 16.11
C ARG A 110 21.57 -12.72 17.26
N ARG A 111 21.72 -14.04 17.34
CA ARG A 111 21.09 -14.91 18.35
C ARG A 111 21.41 -14.59 19.81
N LYS A 112 22.52 -13.85 20.07
CA LYS A 112 23.02 -13.55 21.41
C LYS A 112 22.62 -12.16 21.92
N MET A 113 21.73 -11.44 21.26
CA MET A 113 21.30 -10.13 21.72
C MET A 113 20.36 -10.25 22.92
N PRO A 114 20.73 -9.72 24.11
CA PRO A 114 19.83 -9.72 25.25
C PRO A 114 18.62 -8.81 24.94
N LEU A 115 17.46 -9.16 25.46
CA LEU A 115 16.23 -8.36 25.31
C LEU A 115 15.79 -8.10 23.87
N ARG A 116 16.19 -8.94 22.90
CA ARG A 116 15.84 -8.82 21.48
C ARG A 116 14.35 -8.54 21.26
N VAL A 117 13.49 -9.32 21.94
CA VAL A 117 12.03 -9.18 21.82
C VAL A 117 11.57 -7.80 22.29
N LEU A 118 12.15 -7.30 23.38
CA LEU A 118 11.83 -5.97 23.90
C LEU A 118 12.18 -4.87 22.89
N PHE A 119 13.38 -4.93 22.29
CA PHE A 119 13.77 -3.98 21.22
C PHE A 119 12.83 -4.05 20.01
N MET A 120 12.49 -5.26 19.57
CA MET A 120 11.53 -5.41 18.47
C MET A 120 10.16 -4.81 18.79
N LEU A 121 9.67 -5.01 20.01
CA LEU A 121 8.41 -4.42 20.46
C LEU A 121 8.51 -2.88 20.57
N LEU A 122 9.65 -2.35 20.99
CA LEU A 122 9.89 -0.92 21.10
C LEU A 122 9.73 -0.19 19.75
N PHE A 123 10.16 -0.82 18.66
CA PHE A 123 9.93 -0.29 17.31
C PHE A 123 8.45 -0.31 16.90
N LEU A 124 7.61 -1.14 17.51
CA LEU A 124 6.18 -1.20 17.24
C LEU A 124 5.34 -0.23 18.08
N ILE A 125 5.90 0.32 19.17
CA ILE A 125 5.18 1.21 20.09
C ILE A 125 4.48 2.37 19.35
N PRO A 126 5.11 3.10 18.41
CA PRO A 126 4.45 4.20 17.74
C PRO A 126 3.17 3.79 16.99
N GLN A 127 3.07 2.54 16.56
CA GLN A 127 1.85 2.01 15.91
C GLN A 127 0.72 1.63 16.87
N ALA A 128 1.06 1.41 18.13
CA ALA A 128 0.06 1.04 19.14
C ALA A 128 -0.86 2.22 19.53
N PHE A 129 -0.44 3.45 19.23
CA PHE A 129 -1.22 4.64 19.55
C PHE A 129 -2.01 5.14 18.33
N PRO A 130 -3.22 5.72 18.56
CA PRO A 130 -3.98 6.37 17.48
C PRO A 130 -3.13 7.45 16.82
N ASN A 131 -2.99 7.36 15.49
CA ASN A 131 -2.13 8.26 14.71
C ASN A 131 -2.41 9.75 15.00
N LEU A 132 -3.67 10.12 15.15
CA LEU A 132 -4.06 11.51 15.44
C LEU A 132 -3.44 12.03 16.73
N THR A 133 -3.47 11.24 17.81
CA THR A 133 -2.90 11.66 19.11
C THR A 133 -1.38 11.80 19.01
N VAL A 134 -0.72 10.90 18.31
CA VAL A 134 0.74 10.97 18.09
C VAL A 134 1.09 12.23 17.30
N TYR A 135 0.40 12.49 16.19
CA TYR A 135 0.66 13.68 15.37
C TYR A 135 0.42 14.99 16.09
N MET A 136 -0.62 15.09 16.93
CA MET A 136 -0.88 16.30 17.72
C MET A 136 0.26 16.59 18.70
N ASN A 137 0.77 15.56 19.39
CA ASN A 137 1.89 15.73 20.32
C ASN A 137 3.21 16.04 19.58
N VAL A 138 3.46 15.38 18.45
CA VAL A 138 4.63 15.69 17.61
C VAL A 138 4.56 17.12 17.07
N ALA A 139 3.39 17.58 16.61
CA ALA A 139 3.21 18.95 16.15
C ALA A 139 3.54 19.97 17.25
N ARG A 140 3.11 19.72 18.48
CA ARG A 140 3.44 20.59 19.63
C ARG A 140 4.94 20.68 19.87
N LEU A 141 5.65 19.54 19.85
CA LEU A 141 7.12 19.51 20.00
C LEU A 141 7.82 20.23 18.85
N PHE A 142 7.33 20.07 17.63
CA PHE A 142 7.89 20.70 16.45
C PHE A 142 7.74 22.21 16.46
N TYR A 143 6.62 22.72 17.01
CA TYR A 143 6.46 24.14 17.26
C TYR A 143 7.51 24.66 18.24
N GLN A 144 7.76 23.93 19.34
CA GLN A 144 8.74 24.32 20.34
C GLN A 144 10.17 24.30 19.81
N TRP A 145 10.49 23.40 18.89
CA TRP A 145 11.83 23.21 18.31
C TRP A 145 12.05 23.97 16.99
N GLY A 146 11.06 24.72 16.52
CA GLY A 146 11.12 25.44 15.23
C GLY A 146 11.16 24.54 14.00
N LEU A 147 10.76 23.28 14.13
CA LEU A 147 10.72 22.31 13.03
C LEU A 147 9.42 22.32 12.24
N ASN A 148 8.42 23.09 12.71
CA ASN A 148 7.14 23.18 12.05
C ASN A 148 7.28 23.83 10.66
N GLY A 149 6.68 23.20 9.63
CA GLY A 149 6.78 23.67 8.24
C GLY A 149 8.15 23.45 7.58
N SER A 150 9.10 22.78 8.26
CA SER A 150 10.42 22.48 7.70
C SER A 150 10.49 21.12 7.04
N ILE A 151 11.31 20.98 5.98
CA ILE A 151 11.60 19.69 5.33
C ILE A 151 12.17 18.70 6.35
N ALA A 152 13.03 19.14 7.26
CA ALA A 152 13.62 18.30 8.29
C ALA A 152 12.55 17.68 9.22
N GLY A 153 11.55 18.46 9.63
CA GLY A 153 10.44 17.95 10.43
C GLY A 153 9.64 16.87 9.70
N VAL A 154 9.32 17.10 8.43
CA VAL A 154 8.59 16.12 7.62
C VAL A 154 9.40 14.83 7.44
N VAL A 155 10.70 14.94 7.11
CA VAL A 155 11.61 13.79 6.98
C VAL A 155 11.69 13.00 8.28
N LEU A 156 11.80 13.65 9.44
CA LEU A 156 11.82 12.97 10.74
C LEU A 156 10.55 12.15 11.00
N VAL A 157 9.37 12.73 10.77
CA VAL A 157 8.09 12.02 10.96
C VAL A 157 7.99 10.80 10.05
N HIS A 158 8.29 10.97 8.76
CA HIS A 158 8.25 9.87 7.80
C HIS A 158 9.30 8.79 8.12
N SER A 159 10.49 9.19 8.57
CA SER A 159 11.54 8.25 8.97
C SER A 159 11.14 7.41 10.17
N VAL A 160 10.53 8.01 11.19
CA VAL A 160 10.04 7.27 12.37
C VAL A 160 9.02 6.22 11.98
N HIS A 161 8.07 6.55 11.10
CA HIS A 161 7.10 5.60 10.59
C HIS A 161 7.73 4.51 9.70
N GLY A 162 8.68 4.88 8.87
CA GLY A 162 9.41 3.95 7.99
C GLY A 162 10.29 2.97 8.77
N LEU A 163 10.92 3.41 9.87
CA LEU A 163 11.81 2.58 10.70
C LEU A 163 11.11 1.34 11.25
N MET A 164 9.84 1.46 11.61
CA MET A 164 9.09 0.32 12.14
C MET A 164 9.06 -0.85 11.18
N TYR A 165 8.79 -0.57 9.90
CA TYR A 165 8.72 -1.60 8.87
C TYR A 165 10.11 -2.08 8.44
N SER A 166 11.05 -1.15 8.24
CA SER A 166 12.38 -1.47 7.71
C SER A 166 13.27 -2.26 8.66
N VAL A 167 13.04 -2.19 9.98
CA VAL A 167 13.75 -3.02 10.96
C VAL A 167 13.21 -4.45 11.03
N TRP A 168 11.93 -4.65 10.65
CA TRP A 168 11.27 -5.96 10.69
C TRP A 168 11.47 -6.80 9.43
N ILE A 169 11.83 -6.17 8.32
CA ILE A 169 12.13 -6.84 7.04
C ILE A 169 13.55 -7.36 7.03
#